data_40fcc29c48e6024cc96f2261d2602e81
#
_entry.id   40fcc29c48e6024cc96f2261d2602e81
#
_cell.length_a   1.000
_cell.length_b   1.000
_cell.length_c   1.000
_cell.angle_alpha   90.00
_cell.angle_beta   90.00
_cell.angle_gamma   90.00
#
_symmetry.space_group_name_H-M   'P 1'
#
loop_
_entity.id
_entity.type
_entity.pdbx_description
1 polymer ?
#
loop_
_entity_poly.entity_id
_entity_poly.type
_entity_poly.pdbx_seq_one_letter_code
_entity_poly.pdbx_strand_id
1 'polypeptide(L)'
;MYKMILKQLWNERKGNLFIWLEMLVVSIFLWYAADALFVMYRLYSQPLGFNIEHTYHVSFGVIPEESPDYDTTSVHSERGGGDYLTLMDRIRRNPSVESICFTTGVHFHYRGSNQYATFRKDSLIRNGFVRFVSPTYFEVFGVKTAEGGSPSELVDALRDNQVVVTGRVADDFFGNPAAAVRQEIYITDQGSRDSVAYRIGGVCEKQRYCEFTGYD
;
A
#
# COMPACT_ATOMS: atom_id res chain seq x y z
N MET A 1 -25.73 -35.86 -41.24
CA MET A 1 -24.28 -35.82 -40.99
C MET A 1 -23.93 -35.80 -39.50
N TYR A 2 -24.36 -34.84 -38.69
CA TYR A 2 -24.05 -34.78 -37.25
C TYR A 2 -24.49 -36.02 -36.43
N LYS A 3 -25.65 -36.61 -36.72
CA LYS A 3 -26.14 -37.84 -36.03
C LYS A 3 -25.24 -39.05 -36.25
N MET A 4 -24.61 -39.17 -37.42
CA MET A 4 -23.67 -40.26 -37.70
C MET A 4 -22.38 -40.09 -36.93
N ILE A 5 -21.84 -38.83 -36.86
CA ILE A 5 -20.62 -38.51 -36.12
C ILE A 5 -20.82 -38.79 -34.63
N LEU A 6 -21.95 -38.35 -34.06
CA LEU A 6 -22.28 -38.61 -32.66
C LEU A 6 -22.43 -40.11 -32.36
N LYS A 7 -23.04 -40.89 -33.28
CA LYS A 7 -23.18 -42.35 -33.12
C LYS A 7 -21.83 -43.05 -33.19
N GLN A 8 -20.92 -42.60 -34.04
CA GLN A 8 -19.58 -43.15 -34.17
C GLN A 8 -18.73 -42.82 -32.91
N LEU A 9 -18.76 -41.59 -32.44
CA LEU A 9 -18.14 -41.17 -31.19
C LEU A 9 -18.64 -41.99 -29.99
N TRP A 10 -19.95 -42.29 -29.94
CA TRP A 10 -20.54 -43.12 -28.89
C TRP A 10 -20.12 -44.59 -28.95
N ASN A 11 -19.98 -45.14 -30.14
CA ASN A 11 -19.52 -46.51 -30.31
C ASN A 11 -18.03 -46.67 -29.92
N GLU A 12 -17.20 -45.66 -30.17
CA GLU A 12 -15.76 -45.66 -29.87
C GLU A 12 -15.44 -45.02 -28.52
N ARG A 13 -16.45 -44.87 -27.65
CA ARG A 13 -16.33 -44.14 -26.36
C ARG A 13 -15.18 -44.62 -25.45
N LYS A 14 -14.85 -45.93 -25.50
CA LYS A 14 -13.78 -46.49 -24.68
C LYS A 14 -12.39 -46.06 -25.17
N GLY A 15 -12.18 -45.98 -26.50
CA GLY A 15 -10.95 -45.50 -27.09
C GLY A 15 -10.81 -43.99 -26.98
N ASN A 16 -11.91 -43.26 -27.05
CA ASN A 16 -11.94 -41.81 -27.01
C ASN A 16 -11.98 -41.23 -25.59
N LEU A 17 -12.16 -42.07 -24.55
CA LEU A 17 -12.24 -41.60 -23.16
C LEU A 17 -11.01 -40.82 -22.74
N PHE A 18 -9.83 -41.26 -23.17
CA PHE A 18 -8.55 -40.57 -22.85
C PHE A 18 -8.49 -39.18 -23.50
N ILE A 19 -8.91 -39.08 -24.77
CA ILE A 19 -8.96 -37.80 -25.48
C ILE A 19 -9.94 -36.84 -24.80
N TRP A 20 -11.11 -37.34 -24.38
CA TRP A 20 -12.07 -36.54 -23.64
C TRP A 20 -11.51 -36.02 -22.30
N LEU A 21 -10.80 -36.89 -21.57
CA LEU A 21 -10.16 -36.51 -20.31
C LEU A 21 -9.07 -35.46 -20.54
N GLU A 22 -8.24 -35.64 -21.56
CA GLU A 22 -7.20 -34.68 -21.94
C GLU A 22 -7.78 -33.31 -22.29
N MET A 23 -8.82 -33.30 -23.14
CA MET A 23 -9.52 -32.06 -23.51
C MET A 23 -10.16 -31.38 -22.31
N LEU A 24 -10.71 -32.13 -21.35
CA LEU A 24 -11.25 -31.58 -20.12
C LEU A 24 -10.16 -30.95 -19.26
N VAL A 25 -9.03 -31.63 -19.07
CA VAL A 25 -7.88 -31.09 -18.31
C VAL A 25 -7.36 -29.85 -18.98
N VAL A 26 -7.13 -29.85 -20.29
CA VAL A 26 -6.67 -28.66 -21.03
C VAL A 26 -7.67 -27.50 -20.89
N SER A 27 -8.97 -27.78 -20.97
CA SER A 27 -10.01 -26.77 -20.81
C SER A 27 -9.99 -26.13 -19.41
N ILE A 28 -9.78 -26.93 -18.37
CA ILE A 28 -9.64 -26.41 -16.99
C ILE A 28 -8.41 -25.50 -16.86
N PHE A 29 -7.26 -25.92 -17.42
CA PHE A 29 -6.05 -25.09 -17.40
C PHE A 29 -6.22 -23.78 -18.17
N LEU A 30 -6.83 -23.84 -19.35
CA LEU A 30 -7.10 -22.64 -20.14
C LEU A 30 -8.05 -21.68 -19.43
N TRP A 31 -9.09 -22.22 -18.79
CA TRP A 31 -10.02 -21.41 -18.01
C TRP A 31 -9.31 -20.74 -16.84
N TYR A 32 -8.50 -21.48 -16.08
CA TYR A 32 -7.73 -20.94 -14.97
C TYR A 32 -6.74 -19.86 -15.43
N ALA A 33 -6.03 -20.09 -16.52
CA ALA A 33 -5.11 -19.11 -17.09
C ALA A 33 -5.84 -17.83 -17.54
N ALA A 34 -6.99 -17.99 -18.20
CA ALA A 34 -7.81 -16.86 -18.65
C ALA A 34 -8.35 -16.04 -17.46
N ASP A 35 -8.83 -16.72 -16.41
CA ASP A 35 -9.30 -16.07 -15.19
C ASP A 35 -8.16 -15.30 -14.48
N ALA A 36 -6.99 -15.94 -14.33
CA ALA A 36 -5.82 -15.30 -13.73
C ALA A 36 -5.39 -14.05 -14.52
N LEU A 37 -5.33 -14.12 -15.84
CA LEU A 37 -5.01 -12.97 -16.70
C LEU A 37 -6.06 -11.89 -16.58
N PHE A 38 -7.34 -12.23 -16.53
CA PHE A 38 -8.42 -11.27 -16.36
C PHE A 38 -8.33 -10.53 -15.01
N VAL A 39 -8.08 -11.27 -13.92
CA VAL A 39 -7.91 -10.69 -12.59
C VAL A 39 -6.68 -9.77 -12.55
N MET A 40 -5.55 -10.22 -13.11
CA MET A 40 -4.34 -9.40 -13.20
C MET A 40 -4.57 -8.12 -14.01
N TYR A 41 -5.21 -8.22 -15.18
CA TYR A 41 -5.53 -7.06 -16.00
C TYR A 41 -6.44 -6.07 -15.26
N ARG A 42 -7.49 -6.59 -14.58
CA ARG A 42 -8.41 -5.78 -13.79
C ARG A 42 -7.68 -5.07 -12.64
N LEU A 43 -6.81 -5.78 -11.94
CA LEU A 43 -6.00 -5.18 -10.85
C LEU A 43 -5.06 -4.11 -11.41
N TYR A 44 -4.34 -4.42 -12.47
CA TYR A 44 -3.40 -3.47 -13.09
C TYR A 44 -4.07 -2.18 -13.57
N SER A 45 -5.30 -2.27 -14.08
CA SER A 45 -6.06 -1.13 -14.60
C SER A 45 -6.69 -0.24 -13.52
N GLN A 46 -6.66 -0.66 -12.24
CA GLN A 46 -7.21 0.17 -11.17
C GLN A 46 -6.23 1.27 -10.75
N PRO A 47 -6.71 2.46 -10.39
CA PRO A 47 -5.84 3.53 -9.89
C PRO A 47 -5.13 3.12 -8.60
N LEU A 48 -3.92 3.61 -8.43
CA LEU A 48 -3.10 3.35 -7.24
C LEU A 48 -3.53 4.18 -6.03
N GLY A 49 -4.21 5.30 -6.25
CA GLY A 49 -4.57 6.26 -5.20
C GLY A 49 -3.41 7.21 -4.83
N PHE A 50 -2.37 7.28 -5.67
CA PHE A 50 -1.24 8.18 -5.51
C PHE A 50 -0.48 8.34 -6.83
N ASN A 51 0.33 9.40 -6.96
CA ASN A 51 1.16 9.67 -8.12
C ASN A 51 2.64 9.51 -7.76
N ILE A 52 3.40 8.82 -8.62
CA ILE A 52 4.86 8.63 -8.49
C ILE A 52 5.63 9.27 -9.65
N GLU A 53 4.97 9.97 -10.55
CA GLU A 53 5.63 10.66 -11.66
C GLU A 53 6.58 11.72 -11.13
N HIS A 54 7.79 11.76 -11.67
CA HIS A 54 8.84 12.70 -11.27
C HIS A 54 9.25 12.62 -9.78
N THR A 55 8.92 11.52 -9.09
CA THR A 55 9.30 11.28 -7.71
C THR A 55 10.60 10.49 -7.64
N TYR A 56 11.55 10.96 -6.84
CA TYR A 56 12.85 10.32 -6.65
C TYR A 56 13.00 9.90 -5.20
N HIS A 57 13.46 8.68 -5.00
CA HIS A 57 13.80 8.18 -3.68
C HIS A 57 15.29 8.42 -3.41
N VAL A 58 15.56 9.06 -2.29
CA VAL A 58 16.93 9.28 -1.79
C VAL A 58 17.07 8.50 -0.49
N SER A 59 17.97 7.51 -0.50
CA SER A 59 18.32 6.77 0.71
C SER A 59 19.69 7.22 1.21
N PHE A 60 19.80 7.34 2.51
CA PHE A 60 21.06 7.64 3.18
C PHE A 60 21.60 6.35 3.77
N GLY A 61 22.85 6.04 3.44
CA GLY A 61 23.59 4.96 4.06
C GLY A 61 24.34 5.48 5.29
N VAL A 62 24.51 4.61 6.28
CA VAL A 62 25.45 4.84 7.37
C VAL A 62 26.85 4.59 6.82
N ILE A 63 27.79 5.50 7.11
CA ILE A 63 29.20 5.32 6.78
C ILE A 63 29.70 4.09 7.56
N PRO A 64 30.34 3.09 6.90
CA PRO A 64 30.87 1.93 7.59
C PRO A 64 31.89 2.31 8.66
N GLU A 65 31.94 1.55 9.76
CA GLU A 65 32.88 1.77 10.86
C GLU A 65 34.36 1.77 10.44
N GLU A 66 34.66 1.04 9.37
CA GLU A 66 36.01 0.95 8.79
C GLU A 66 36.39 2.18 7.96
N SER A 67 35.46 3.08 7.69
CA SER A 67 35.71 4.28 6.91
C SER A 67 36.52 5.28 7.72
N PRO A 68 37.54 5.94 7.13
CA PRO A 68 38.29 7.02 7.80
C PRO A 68 37.41 8.24 8.13
N ASP A 69 36.24 8.36 7.50
CA ASP A 69 35.28 9.44 7.73
C ASP A 69 34.21 9.05 8.78
N TYR A 70 34.36 7.88 9.43
CA TYR A 70 33.42 7.44 10.44
C TYR A 70 33.57 8.23 11.73
N ASP A 71 32.54 8.94 12.11
CA ASP A 71 32.49 9.71 13.35
C ASP A 71 31.79 8.92 14.46
N THR A 72 32.60 8.37 15.37
CA THR A 72 32.10 7.61 16.54
C THR A 72 31.29 8.46 17.51
N THR A 73 31.43 9.78 17.48
CA THR A 73 30.71 10.68 18.39
C THR A 73 29.27 10.93 17.96
N SER A 74 28.97 10.72 16.69
CA SER A 74 27.63 10.95 16.11
C SER A 74 26.66 9.78 16.32
N VAL A 75 27.17 8.55 16.49
CA VAL A 75 26.37 7.32 16.51
C VAL A 75 25.46 7.20 17.73
N HIS A 76 25.79 7.87 18.82
CA HIS A 76 25.03 7.82 20.09
C HIS A 76 24.36 9.16 20.45
N SER A 77 24.44 10.15 19.58
CA SER A 77 23.83 11.43 19.87
C SER A 77 22.38 11.48 19.38
N GLU A 78 21.50 12.05 20.18
CA GLU A 78 20.14 12.46 19.78
C GLU A 78 20.13 13.40 18.56
N ARG A 79 21.31 13.75 18.04
CA ARG A 79 21.55 14.60 16.87
C ARG A 79 21.15 13.95 15.54
N GLY A 80 21.07 12.61 15.46
CA GLY A 80 20.74 11.92 14.20
C GLY A 80 19.43 12.42 13.56
N GLY A 81 18.42 12.74 14.34
CA GLY A 81 17.19 13.34 13.84
C GLY A 81 17.38 14.76 13.31
N GLY A 82 18.24 15.55 13.93
CA GLY A 82 18.55 16.92 13.50
C GLY A 82 19.31 16.97 12.18
N ASP A 83 20.18 16.00 11.93
CA ASP A 83 20.95 15.92 10.69
C ASP A 83 20.05 15.58 9.48
N TYR A 84 19.06 14.71 9.65
CA TYR A 84 18.06 14.44 8.61
C TYR A 84 17.23 15.67 8.28
N LEU A 85 16.78 16.42 9.26
CA LEU A 85 16.03 17.67 9.04
C LEU A 85 16.88 18.72 8.31
N THR A 86 18.15 18.87 8.71
CA THR A 86 19.09 19.78 8.06
C THR A 86 19.33 19.40 6.61
N LEU A 87 19.43 18.11 6.34
CA LEU A 87 19.62 17.59 4.98
C LEU A 87 18.37 17.83 4.12
N MET A 88 17.18 17.54 4.66
CA MET A 88 15.91 17.85 3.99
C MET A 88 15.82 19.35 3.63
N ASP A 89 16.19 20.24 4.55
CA ASP A 89 16.20 21.68 4.28
C ASP A 89 17.18 22.07 3.18
N ARG A 90 18.34 21.43 3.11
CA ARG A 90 19.31 21.65 2.02
C ARG A 90 18.76 21.21 0.68
N ILE A 91 18.16 20.02 0.61
CA ILE A 91 17.53 19.49 -0.62
C ILE A 91 16.38 20.40 -1.06
N ARG A 92 15.54 20.83 -0.12
CA ARG A 92 14.39 21.71 -0.38
C ARG A 92 14.79 23.07 -0.98
N ARG A 93 16.00 23.57 -0.67
CA ARG A 93 16.52 24.82 -1.25
C ARG A 93 16.95 24.70 -2.71
N ASN A 94 17.04 23.49 -3.25
CA ASN A 94 17.35 23.29 -4.66
C ASN A 94 16.13 23.70 -5.52
N PRO A 95 16.28 24.66 -6.46
CA PRO A 95 15.17 25.15 -7.28
C PRO A 95 14.54 24.08 -8.19
N SER A 96 15.22 22.94 -8.39
CA SER A 96 14.69 21.81 -9.16
C SER A 96 13.84 20.85 -8.31
N VAL A 97 13.72 21.09 -7.01
CA VAL A 97 12.93 20.28 -6.08
C VAL A 97 11.66 21.03 -5.71
N GLU A 98 10.52 20.52 -6.14
CA GLU A 98 9.21 21.12 -5.87
C GLU A 98 8.76 20.86 -4.43
N SER A 99 8.84 19.60 -4.00
CA SER A 99 8.46 19.18 -2.65
C SER A 99 9.30 18.01 -2.17
N ILE A 100 9.41 17.84 -0.87
CA ILE A 100 10.14 16.74 -0.24
C ILE A 100 9.34 16.20 0.93
N CYS A 101 9.30 14.89 1.07
CA CYS A 101 8.72 14.22 2.24
C CYS A 101 9.71 13.22 2.83
N PHE A 102 9.50 12.92 4.09
CA PHE A 102 10.21 11.88 4.81
C PHE A 102 9.26 10.72 5.13
N THR A 103 9.75 9.49 4.92
CA THR A 103 9.04 8.27 5.31
C THR A 103 9.99 7.33 6.03
N THR A 104 9.53 6.71 7.11
CA THR A 104 10.31 5.69 7.81
C THR A 104 9.92 4.31 7.33
N GLY A 105 10.91 3.45 7.09
CA GLY A 105 10.70 2.03 6.81
C GLY A 105 10.13 1.68 5.44
N VAL A 106 9.82 2.66 4.60
CA VAL A 106 9.28 2.45 3.26
C VAL A 106 10.14 3.17 2.23
N HIS A 107 10.79 2.43 1.35
CA HIS A 107 11.62 3.02 0.31
C HIS A 107 10.81 3.71 -0.79
N PHE A 108 9.68 3.11 -1.15
CA PHE A 108 8.70 3.69 -2.07
C PHE A 108 7.31 3.36 -1.58
N HIS A 109 6.36 4.20 -1.93
CA HIS A 109 4.96 3.93 -1.72
C HIS A 109 4.54 2.56 -2.27
N TYR A 110 5.22 2.10 -3.27
CA TYR A 110 4.89 1.05 -4.17
C TYR A 110 5.67 -0.28 -3.99
N ARG A 111 6.89 -0.24 -3.49
CA ARG A 111 7.73 -1.41 -3.20
C ARG A 111 8.58 -1.10 -2.00
N GLY A 112 8.12 -1.40 -0.85
CA GLY A 112 8.90 -1.14 0.34
C GLY A 112 8.52 -2.07 1.48
N SER A 113 9.26 -1.95 2.56
CA SER A 113 8.90 -2.57 3.81
C SER A 113 7.74 -1.80 4.42
N ASN A 114 6.66 -2.48 4.74
CA ASN A 114 5.55 -1.93 5.51
C ASN A 114 5.61 -2.44 6.93
N GLN A 115 5.21 -1.58 7.85
CA GLN A 115 4.98 -1.99 9.22
C GLN A 115 3.54 -2.49 9.35
N TYR A 116 3.39 -3.74 9.78
CA TYR A 116 2.08 -4.30 10.08
C TYR A 116 1.61 -3.85 11.45
N ALA A 117 0.33 -3.54 11.54
CA ALA A 117 -0.32 -3.25 12.80
C ALA A 117 -1.70 -3.90 12.85
N THR A 118 -2.20 -4.07 14.05
CA THR A 118 -3.56 -4.52 14.32
C THR A 118 -4.41 -3.30 14.66
N PHE A 119 -5.46 -3.07 13.88
CA PHE A 119 -6.45 -2.03 14.10
C PHE A 119 -7.63 -2.61 14.85
N ARG A 120 -8.10 -1.90 15.84
CA ARG A 120 -9.25 -2.32 16.65
C ARG A 120 -10.19 -1.15 16.89
N LYS A 121 -11.46 -1.43 16.73
CA LYS A 121 -12.56 -0.57 17.20
C LYS A 121 -13.68 -1.47 17.71
N ASP A 122 -14.11 -1.26 18.93
CA ASP A 122 -15.10 -2.11 19.60
C ASP A 122 -14.70 -3.59 19.52
N SER A 123 -15.56 -4.44 18.95
CA SER A 123 -15.29 -5.87 18.73
C SER A 123 -14.62 -6.18 17.39
N LEU A 124 -14.47 -5.20 16.51
CA LEU A 124 -13.90 -5.39 15.18
C LEU A 124 -12.39 -5.27 15.25
N ILE A 125 -11.70 -6.28 14.72
CA ILE A 125 -10.23 -6.35 14.62
C ILE A 125 -9.85 -6.62 13.18
N ARG A 126 -8.89 -5.85 12.65
CA ARG A 126 -8.31 -6.03 11.31
C ARG A 126 -6.81 -5.80 11.38
N ASN A 127 -6.09 -6.48 10.51
CA ASN A 127 -4.67 -6.24 10.29
C ASN A 127 -4.51 -5.37 9.04
N GLY A 128 -3.55 -4.46 9.08
CA GLY A 128 -3.25 -3.59 7.96
C GLY A 128 -1.85 -3.00 8.07
N PHE A 129 -1.56 -2.05 7.20
CA PHE A 129 -0.26 -1.39 7.14
C PHE A 129 -0.30 -0.03 7.81
N VAL A 130 0.76 0.30 8.53
CA VAL A 130 1.02 1.64 9.06
C VAL A 130 2.23 2.23 8.37
N ARG A 131 2.15 3.52 8.07
CA ARG A 131 3.27 4.31 7.52
C ARG A 131 3.49 5.52 8.38
N PHE A 132 4.74 5.74 8.74
CA PHE A 132 5.15 6.99 9.40
C PHE A 132 5.64 7.94 8.32
N VAL A 133 4.94 9.03 8.16
CA VAL A 133 5.16 9.97 7.07
C VAL A 133 5.24 11.41 7.60
N SER A 134 6.02 12.26 6.93
CA SER A 134 5.93 13.70 7.17
C SER A 134 4.63 14.26 6.60
N PRO A 135 4.11 15.38 7.12
CA PRO A 135 2.88 15.98 6.62
C PRO A 135 2.88 16.25 5.11
N THR A 136 4.02 16.64 4.54
CA THR A 136 4.20 16.90 3.10
C THR A 136 4.06 15.64 2.21
N TYR A 137 3.98 14.46 2.80
CA TYR A 137 3.81 13.20 2.07
C TYR A 137 2.61 13.21 1.11
N PHE A 138 1.48 13.73 1.57
CA PHE A 138 0.26 13.77 0.76
C PHE A 138 0.40 14.68 -0.46
N GLU A 139 1.13 15.78 -0.34
CA GLU A 139 1.42 16.69 -1.44
C GLU A 139 2.37 16.07 -2.46
N VAL A 140 3.48 15.45 -1.98
CA VAL A 140 4.49 14.81 -2.85
C VAL A 140 3.87 13.70 -3.68
N PHE A 141 2.98 12.90 -3.09
CA PHE A 141 2.33 11.78 -3.79
C PHE A 141 0.95 12.13 -4.37
N GLY A 142 0.52 13.39 -4.27
CA GLY A 142 -0.77 13.83 -4.80
C GLY A 142 -1.98 13.08 -4.23
N VAL A 143 -1.88 12.63 -2.97
CA VAL A 143 -2.94 11.84 -2.30
C VAL A 143 -4.10 12.76 -1.95
N LYS A 144 -5.29 12.42 -2.41
CA LYS A 144 -6.51 13.20 -2.16
C LYS A 144 -7.28 12.68 -0.95
N THR A 145 -8.18 13.50 -0.44
CA THR A 145 -9.17 13.02 0.54
C THR A 145 -10.12 12.03 -0.12
N ALA A 146 -10.76 11.17 0.67
CA ALA A 146 -11.73 10.19 0.18
C ALA A 146 -12.92 10.82 -0.57
N GLU A 147 -13.21 12.10 -0.33
CA GLU A 147 -14.25 12.87 -0.99
C GLU A 147 -13.74 13.66 -2.21
N GLY A 148 -12.45 13.46 -2.60
CA GLY A 148 -11.83 14.12 -3.75
C GLY A 148 -11.29 15.51 -3.44
N GLY A 149 -11.16 15.89 -2.18
CA GLY A 149 -10.56 17.14 -1.72
C GLY A 149 -9.03 17.17 -1.92
N SER A 150 -8.43 18.28 -1.47
CA SER A 150 -7.02 18.58 -1.71
C SER A 150 -6.09 17.80 -0.77
N PRO A 151 -4.85 17.48 -1.19
CA PRO A 151 -3.82 16.91 -0.31
C PRO A 151 -3.54 17.77 0.93
N SER A 152 -3.67 19.09 0.85
CA SER A 152 -3.43 20.01 1.97
C SER A 152 -4.38 19.78 3.14
N GLU A 153 -5.59 19.32 2.90
CA GLU A 153 -6.53 18.96 3.97
C GLU A 153 -6.02 17.78 4.81
N LEU A 154 -5.32 16.82 4.16
CA LEU A 154 -4.70 15.68 4.84
C LEU A 154 -3.42 16.09 5.59
N VAL A 155 -2.70 17.09 5.09
CA VAL A 155 -1.55 17.70 5.81
C VAL A 155 -2.01 18.29 7.13
N ASP A 156 -3.11 19.04 7.11
CA ASP A 156 -3.68 19.62 8.33
C ASP A 156 -4.23 18.55 9.28
N ALA A 157 -4.75 17.46 8.73
CA ALA A 157 -5.26 16.34 9.51
C ALA A 157 -4.20 15.53 10.26
N LEU A 158 -2.91 15.62 9.87
CA LEU A 158 -1.79 14.99 10.60
C LEU A 158 -1.25 15.86 11.73
N ARG A 159 -1.69 17.08 11.87
CA ARG A 159 -1.33 17.92 13.00
C ARG A 159 -2.00 17.40 14.27
N ASP A 160 -1.46 17.76 15.42
CA ASP A 160 -2.04 17.42 16.72
C ASP A 160 -2.10 15.92 17.05
N ASN A 161 -1.10 15.14 16.59
CA ASN A 161 -0.97 13.72 16.88
C ASN A 161 -2.18 12.87 16.41
N GLN A 162 -2.75 13.23 15.28
CA GLN A 162 -3.84 12.49 14.64
C GLN A 162 -3.29 11.54 13.58
N VAL A 163 -4.14 10.62 13.15
CA VAL A 163 -3.83 9.69 12.04
C VAL A 163 -4.74 9.96 10.85
N VAL A 164 -4.20 9.75 9.66
CA VAL A 164 -5.00 9.68 8.43
C VAL A 164 -5.17 8.20 8.10
N VAL A 165 -6.41 7.79 7.85
CA VAL A 165 -6.74 6.42 7.45
C VAL A 165 -7.15 6.37 5.98
N THR A 166 -6.98 5.20 5.33
CA THR A 166 -7.46 5.02 3.96
C THR A 166 -8.98 4.86 3.92
N GLY A 167 -9.58 5.17 2.78
CA GLY A 167 -11.02 5.00 2.58
C GLY A 167 -11.49 3.57 2.84
N ARG A 168 -10.64 2.57 2.63
CA ARG A 168 -10.96 1.18 2.96
C ARG A 168 -11.08 0.95 4.47
N VAL A 169 -10.12 1.44 5.25
CA VAL A 169 -10.17 1.34 6.72
C VAL A 169 -11.41 2.07 7.24
N ALA A 170 -11.74 3.23 6.67
CA ALA A 170 -12.93 3.96 7.03
C ALA A 170 -14.23 3.20 6.72
N ASP A 171 -14.30 2.56 5.56
CA ASP A 171 -15.45 1.72 5.18
C ASP A 171 -15.59 0.51 6.11
N ASP A 172 -14.49 -0.19 6.40
CA ASP A 172 -14.47 -1.42 7.19
C ASP A 172 -14.87 -1.19 8.65
N PHE A 173 -14.43 -0.08 9.27
CA PHE A 173 -14.65 0.18 10.70
C PHE A 173 -15.82 1.14 11.00
N PHE A 174 -16.18 2.01 10.04
CA PHE A 174 -17.13 3.10 10.29
C PHE A 174 -18.26 3.13 9.25
N GLY A 175 -18.18 2.28 8.21
CA GLY A 175 -19.17 2.18 7.16
C GLY A 175 -19.04 3.24 6.06
N ASN A 176 -18.43 4.39 6.33
CA ASN A 176 -18.13 5.40 5.33
C ASN A 176 -17.04 6.37 5.80
N PRO A 177 -16.34 7.08 4.88
CA PRO A 177 -15.27 8.02 5.21
C PRO A 177 -15.70 9.17 6.14
N ALA A 178 -16.86 9.77 5.91
CA ALA A 178 -17.33 10.91 6.70
C ALA A 178 -17.59 10.53 8.17
N ALA A 179 -18.09 9.33 8.43
CA ALA A 179 -18.33 8.83 9.78
C ALA A 179 -17.03 8.52 10.55
N ALA A 180 -15.91 8.28 9.84
CA ALA A 180 -14.63 7.96 10.46
C ALA A 180 -13.92 9.18 11.04
N VAL A 181 -14.10 10.36 10.45
CA VAL A 181 -13.41 11.58 10.87
C VAL A 181 -13.78 11.93 12.31
N ARG A 182 -12.78 12.29 13.12
CA ARG A 182 -12.87 12.60 14.56
C ARG A 182 -13.18 11.42 15.47
N GLN A 183 -13.31 10.21 14.93
CA GLN A 183 -13.46 8.99 15.72
C GLN A 183 -12.10 8.51 16.24
N GLU A 184 -12.14 7.60 17.21
CA GLU A 184 -10.94 6.94 17.75
C GLU A 184 -10.79 5.55 17.16
N ILE A 185 -9.54 5.17 16.90
CA ILE A 185 -9.13 3.84 16.49
C ILE A 185 -7.92 3.41 17.32
N TYR A 186 -7.92 2.16 17.76
CA TYR A 186 -6.80 1.60 18.50
C TYR A 186 -5.85 0.91 17.55
N ILE A 187 -4.57 1.25 17.64
CA ILE A 187 -3.51 0.67 16.82
C ILE A 187 -2.52 -0.05 17.74
N THR A 188 -2.22 -1.29 17.42
CA THR A 188 -1.23 -2.12 18.10
C THR A 188 -0.16 -2.49 17.09
N ASP A 189 1.06 -2.00 17.29
CA ASP A 189 2.20 -2.33 16.44
C ASP A 189 2.58 -3.80 16.56
N GLN A 190 3.14 -4.36 15.47
CA GLN A 190 3.63 -5.73 15.47
C GLN A 190 4.73 -5.92 16.51
N GLY A 191 4.50 -6.84 17.44
CA GLY A 191 5.43 -7.11 18.55
C GLY A 191 5.16 -6.32 19.83
N SER A 192 4.26 -5.33 19.81
CA SER A 192 3.76 -4.66 21.02
C SER A 192 2.56 -5.40 21.61
N ARG A 193 2.41 -5.31 22.93
CA ARG A 193 1.19 -5.74 23.64
C ARG A 193 0.25 -4.57 23.92
N ASP A 194 0.75 -3.36 23.77
CA ASP A 194 0.03 -2.15 24.12
C ASP A 194 -0.68 -1.58 22.88
N SER A 195 -1.96 -1.32 23.04
CA SER A 195 -2.76 -0.61 22.03
C SER A 195 -2.76 0.88 22.35
N VAL A 196 -2.47 1.70 21.37
CA VAL A 196 -2.53 3.16 21.47
C VAL A 196 -3.78 3.65 20.77
N ALA A 197 -4.52 4.52 21.44
CA ALA A 197 -5.68 5.19 20.84
C ALA A 197 -5.23 6.40 20.03
N TYR A 198 -5.64 6.44 18.77
CA TYR A 198 -5.41 7.57 17.87
C TYR A 198 -6.73 8.15 17.41
N ARG A 199 -6.78 9.47 17.29
CA ARG A 199 -7.91 10.17 16.69
C ARG A 199 -7.72 10.25 15.18
N ILE A 200 -8.76 9.95 14.42
CA ILE A 200 -8.75 10.07 12.96
C ILE A 200 -8.95 11.54 12.59
N GLY A 201 -7.92 12.16 12.03
CA GLY A 201 -7.96 13.55 11.57
C GLY A 201 -8.50 13.68 10.16
N GLY A 202 -8.28 12.67 9.31
CA GLY A 202 -8.72 12.68 7.93
C GLY A 202 -8.80 11.28 7.33
N VAL A 203 -9.47 11.20 6.19
CA VAL A 203 -9.58 9.97 5.41
C VAL A 203 -9.10 10.26 4.00
N CYS A 204 -8.06 9.54 3.56
CA CYS A 204 -7.58 9.63 2.19
C CYS A 204 -8.31 8.63 1.28
N GLU A 205 -8.18 8.83 -0.02
CA GLU A 205 -8.68 7.87 -1.00
C GLU A 205 -8.09 6.47 -0.80
N LYS A 206 -8.76 5.45 -1.36
CA LYS A 206 -8.30 4.07 -1.28
C LYS A 206 -6.95 3.95 -1.98
N GLN A 207 -5.96 3.42 -1.26
CA GLN A 207 -4.62 3.23 -1.76
C GLN A 207 -4.34 1.76 -2.01
N ARG A 208 -3.42 1.48 -2.91
CA ARG A 208 -2.93 0.14 -3.18
C ARG A 208 -1.45 0.08 -2.87
N TYR A 209 -1.02 -1.01 -2.30
CA TYR A 209 0.40 -1.23 -2.03
C TYR A 209 1.23 -1.42 -3.29
N CYS A 210 0.69 -2.14 -4.27
CA CYS A 210 1.26 -2.31 -5.60
C CYS A 210 0.18 -2.62 -6.64
N GLU A 211 0.54 -2.65 -7.94
CA GLU A 211 -0.40 -2.88 -9.04
C GLU A 211 -1.12 -4.23 -8.96
N PHE A 212 -0.56 -5.20 -8.25
CA PHE A 212 -1.08 -6.56 -8.16
C PHE A 212 -1.81 -6.85 -6.86
N THR A 213 -1.92 -5.87 -5.96
CA THR A 213 -2.70 -5.99 -4.71
C THR A 213 -4.03 -5.26 -4.82
N GLY A 214 -4.99 -5.67 -4.01
CA GLY A 214 -6.20 -4.88 -3.79
C GLY A 214 -5.91 -3.58 -3.03
N TYR A 215 -6.97 -2.82 -2.75
CA TYR A 215 -6.86 -1.64 -1.88
C TYR A 215 -6.60 -2.05 -0.43
N ASP A 216 -5.70 -1.33 0.22
CA ASP A 216 -5.37 -1.44 1.64
C ASP A 216 -6.32 -0.64 2.52
#